data_e057ce4310102f8bf99df7b22dd2de26
#
_entry.id   e057ce4310102f8bf99df7b22dd2de26
#
_cell.length_a   1.000
_cell.length_b   1.000
_cell.length_c   1.000
_cell.angle_alpha   90.00
_cell.angle_beta   90.00
_cell.angle_gamma   90.00
#
_symmetry.space_group_name_H-M   'P 1'
#
loop_
_entity.id
_entity.type
_entity.pdbx_description
1 polymer ?
#
loop_
_entity_poly.entity_id
_entity_poly.type
_entity_poly.pdbx_seq_one_letter_code
_entity_poly.pdbx_strand_id
1 'polypeptide(L)'
;MIKSLQIKDYALIEKINVEFEKGLNIITGETGAGKSILIDAMSLLLGDRASTEVVRKGSEKSIVEGIFEAEGNKKLEEILKENDIDFWPEMIVRREISLKGTNRCFINDTPVPLNLIKELGFLLVDLHGQHEHQSLLRKETHIEMLDDFAELDEELSLFKKQISDLKNILTEVRELREKEKLLKEKKELYEFQIKEIDSVNPIEGEEEELVNELNILENSERLLELTTSIFSELYESDESIYDKLGEIKNQIEELSEIDSSFIEKLDELKNALTQINDVADFVRSYKDNIDLESGRLKEIRDRLGTFGLLKKKYGGSISAVIEHRKKIGDEFDLVEGFDERLKIYENELKQFRIKAGETAKKISIKRKKAAKEIKRGIEESLKYLGINESIFEVKFDEEFPSLTDENFILLDNNKIKFTPRGTDKVEFYLSTNLGEDVKPLQKVASGGEVSRVMLAMKMNLAKNDKLPLLIFDEIDTGVSGRIAQKVGQSLKELSRHHQIIAITHLPQIAGLADHHYFVQKIEKENRSSTSIKLLSEDEQIHEVAKLLGGENITEANLKSAKELMSVK
;
A
#
# COMPACT_ATOMS: atom_id res chain seq x y z
N MET A 1 2.17 -28.47 10.22
CA MET A 1 1.52 -29.64 10.86
C MET A 1 1.36 -29.38 12.35
N ILE A 2 0.38 -30.03 13.02
CA ILE A 2 0.32 -30.04 14.48
C ILE A 2 1.21 -31.16 15.02
N LYS A 3 2.08 -30.85 15.97
CA LYS A 3 2.92 -31.84 16.68
C LYS A 3 2.24 -32.35 17.93
N SER A 4 1.67 -31.43 18.71
CA SER A 4 0.96 -31.81 19.94
C SER A 4 -0.21 -30.89 20.23
N LEU A 5 -1.21 -31.45 20.89
CA LEU A 5 -2.37 -30.75 21.44
C LEU A 5 -2.48 -31.02 22.92
N GLN A 6 -2.41 -30.00 23.72
CA GLN A 6 -2.57 -30.08 25.17
C GLN A 6 -3.85 -29.36 25.59
N ILE A 7 -4.71 -30.08 26.31
CA ILE A 7 -5.99 -29.55 26.82
C ILE A 7 -6.02 -29.76 28.31
N LYS A 8 -6.35 -28.70 29.06
CA LYS A 8 -6.46 -28.73 30.50
C LYS A 8 -7.75 -28.05 30.96
N ASP A 9 -8.49 -28.72 31.83
CA ASP A 9 -9.72 -28.23 32.49
C ASP A 9 -10.79 -27.74 31.50
N TYR A 10 -11.00 -28.48 30.39
CA TYR A 10 -11.93 -28.16 29.34
C TYR A 10 -13.08 -29.17 29.28
N ALA A 11 -14.31 -28.72 29.47
CA ALA A 11 -15.52 -29.57 29.49
C ALA A 11 -15.35 -30.83 30.38
N LEU A 12 -15.34 -32.02 29.77
CA LEU A 12 -15.11 -33.29 30.45
C LEU A 12 -13.62 -33.66 30.57
N ILE A 13 -12.74 -32.90 29.97
CA ILE A 13 -11.29 -33.16 29.95
C ILE A 13 -10.65 -32.51 31.17
N GLU A 14 -9.98 -33.30 32.02
CA GLU A 14 -9.14 -32.82 33.10
C GLU A 14 -7.76 -32.41 32.59
N LYS A 15 -7.07 -33.35 31.92
CA LYS A 15 -5.80 -33.12 31.28
C LYS A 15 -5.59 -34.18 30.19
N ILE A 16 -5.37 -33.70 28.96
CA ILE A 16 -5.00 -34.52 27.82
C ILE A 16 -3.73 -33.91 27.17
N ASN A 17 -2.82 -34.77 26.78
CA ASN A 17 -1.71 -34.43 25.90
C ASN A 17 -1.67 -35.47 24.79
N VAL A 18 -1.81 -35.02 23.53
CA VAL A 18 -1.79 -35.88 22.34
C VAL A 18 -0.68 -35.42 21.42
N GLU A 19 0.17 -36.33 21.05
CA GLU A 19 1.16 -36.13 19.99
C GLU A 19 0.59 -36.69 18.70
N PHE A 20 0.61 -35.89 17.64
CA PHE A 20 0.15 -36.30 16.30
C PHE A 20 1.32 -36.45 15.36
N GLU A 21 1.22 -37.48 14.53
CA GLU A 21 2.27 -37.82 13.56
C GLU A 21 1.84 -37.45 12.13
N LYS A 22 2.79 -37.50 11.20
CA LYS A 22 2.52 -37.32 9.76
C LYS A 22 1.58 -38.42 9.27
N GLY A 23 0.84 -38.14 8.18
CA GLY A 23 -0.05 -39.12 7.56
C GLY A 23 -1.47 -39.04 8.11
N LEU A 24 -2.16 -40.18 8.08
CA LEU A 24 -3.57 -40.34 8.45
C LEU A 24 -3.72 -40.69 9.93
N ASN A 25 -4.11 -39.71 10.73
CA ASN A 25 -4.43 -39.90 12.16
C ASN A 25 -5.93 -40.10 12.31
N ILE A 26 -6.35 -41.27 12.77
CA ILE A 26 -7.76 -41.58 13.00
C ILE A 26 -8.07 -41.59 14.48
N ILE A 27 -9.20 -40.99 14.85
CA ILE A 27 -9.72 -40.96 16.22
C ILE A 27 -11.01 -41.75 16.25
N THR A 28 -11.02 -42.88 17.00
CA THR A 28 -12.23 -43.67 17.31
C THR A 28 -12.58 -43.55 18.79
N GLY A 29 -13.68 -44.13 19.22
CA GLY A 29 -14.11 -44.20 20.62
C GLY A 29 -15.63 -44.19 20.77
N GLU A 30 -16.08 -44.32 21.99
CA GLU A 30 -17.50 -44.38 22.33
C GLU A 30 -18.27 -43.09 22.00
N THR A 31 -19.56 -43.21 21.70
CA THR A 31 -20.43 -42.07 21.47
C THR A 31 -20.54 -41.25 22.75
N GLY A 32 -20.28 -39.94 22.68
CA GLY A 32 -20.27 -39.06 23.85
C GLY A 32 -19.02 -39.17 24.75
N ALA A 33 -17.96 -39.92 24.32
CA ALA A 33 -16.71 -40.03 25.07
C ALA A 33 -15.82 -38.78 25.00
N GLY A 34 -16.18 -37.78 24.19
CA GLY A 34 -15.42 -36.52 24.06
C GLY A 34 -14.66 -36.35 22.76
N LYS A 35 -14.97 -37.14 21.70
CA LYS A 35 -14.38 -36.97 20.38
C LYS A 35 -14.63 -35.56 19.82
N SER A 36 -15.87 -35.09 19.81
CA SER A 36 -16.24 -33.73 19.41
C SER A 36 -15.60 -32.64 20.29
N ILE A 37 -15.39 -32.94 21.58
CA ILE A 37 -14.73 -32.01 22.52
C ILE A 37 -13.27 -31.72 22.08
N LEU A 38 -12.58 -32.67 21.44
CA LEU A 38 -11.25 -32.43 20.87
C LEU A 38 -11.30 -31.47 19.69
N ILE A 39 -12.31 -31.60 18.83
CA ILE A 39 -12.52 -30.70 17.70
C ILE A 39 -12.91 -29.30 18.19
N ASP A 40 -13.82 -29.21 19.19
CA ASP A 40 -14.20 -27.94 19.79
C ASP A 40 -12.98 -27.23 20.41
N ALA A 41 -12.09 -27.98 21.07
CA ALA A 41 -10.85 -27.42 21.62
C ALA A 41 -9.91 -26.92 20.51
N MET A 42 -9.80 -27.67 19.38
CA MET A 42 -9.04 -27.23 18.22
C MET A 42 -9.64 -25.97 17.59
N SER A 43 -10.95 -25.92 17.39
CA SER A 43 -11.66 -24.75 16.86
C SER A 43 -11.44 -23.52 17.75
N LEU A 44 -11.49 -23.73 19.05
CA LEU A 44 -11.20 -22.70 20.04
C LEU A 44 -9.76 -22.17 19.88
N LEU A 45 -8.78 -23.08 19.73
CA LEU A 45 -7.38 -22.73 19.51
C LEU A 45 -7.18 -21.91 18.24
N LEU A 46 -7.98 -22.17 17.20
CA LEU A 46 -7.94 -21.49 15.90
C LEU A 46 -8.69 -20.15 15.87
N GLY A 47 -9.30 -19.73 16.98
CA GLY A 47 -9.88 -18.39 17.07
C GLY A 47 -11.42 -18.35 17.15
N ASP A 48 -12.10 -19.46 17.39
CA ASP A 48 -13.54 -19.45 17.62
C ASP A 48 -13.92 -18.75 18.92
N ARG A 49 -15.17 -18.32 19.01
CA ARG A 49 -15.69 -17.66 20.20
C ARG A 49 -15.74 -18.64 21.38
N ALA A 50 -15.22 -18.22 22.52
CA ALA A 50 -15.23 -19.00 23.74
C ALA A 50 -16.43 -18.65 24.60
N SER A 51 -17.13 -19.66 25.11
CA SER A 51 -18.06 -19.53 26.22
C SER A 51 -17.37 -19.92 27.55
N THR A 52 -17.74 -19.31 28.66
CA THR A 52 -17.27 -19.71 30.01
C THR A 52 -17.74 -21.12 30.39
N GLU A 53 -18.77 -21.64 29.72
CA GLU A 53 -19.30 -22.99 29.91
C GLU A 53 -18.31 -24.10 29.55
N VAL A 54 -17.30 -23.79 28.73
CA VAL A 54 -16.24 -24.76 28.38
C VAL A 54 -15.27 -25.02 29.54
N VAL A 55 -15.26 -24.16 30.55
CA VAL A 55 -14.40 -24.36 31.74
C VAL A 55 -14.95 -25.50 32.58
N ARG A 56 -14.09 -26.51 32.85
CA ARG A 56 -14.47 -27.68 33.66
C ARG A 56 -15.02 -27.27 35.02
N LYS A 57 -16.12 -27.87 35.42
CA LYS A 57 -16.76 -27.58 36.72
C LYS A 57 -15.80 -27.85 37.88
N GLY A 58 -15.50 -26.81 38.64
CA GLY A 58 -14.57 -26.86 39.77
C GLY A 58 -13.17 -26.34 39.46
N SER A 59 -12.91 -25.93 38.22
CA SER A 59 -11.66 -25.27 37.80
C SER A 59 -11.89 -23.76 37.59
N GLU A 60 -10.86 -22.94 37.78
CA GLU A 60 -10.95 -21.48 37.60
C GLU A 60 -10.76 -21.05 36.12
N LYS A 61 -10.01 -21.84 35.37
CA LYS A 61 -9.72 -21.59 33.96
C LYS A 61 -9.52 -22.88 33.16
N SER A 62 -9.78 -22.80 31.86
CA SER A 62 -9.42 -23.80 30.86
C SER A 62 -8.26 -23.33 30.03
N ILE A 63 -7.37 -24.25 29.64
CA ILE A 63 -6.22 -23.97 28.78
C ILE A 63 -6.24 -24.96 27.60
N VAL A 64 -6.11 -24.44 26.39
CA VAL A 64 -5.87 -25.23 25.19
C VAL A 64 -4.58 -24.69 24.54
N GLU A 65 -3.63 -25.58 24.25
CA GLU A 65 -2.34 -25.26 23.67
C GLU A 65 -2.02 -26.23 22.55
N GLY A 66 -1.55 -25.72 21.43
CA GLY A 66 -1.11 -26.51 20.28
C GLY A 66 0.27 -26.07 19.81
N ILE A 67 1.10 -27.05 19.47
CA ILE A 67 2.41 -26.84 18.86
C ILE A 67 2.30 -27.16 17.38
N PHE A 68 2.58 -26.15 16.54
CA PHE A 68 2.49 -26.26 15.08
C PHE A 68 3.88 -26.13 14.45
N GLU A 69 4.18 -26.98 13.49
CA GLU A 69 5.33 -26.80 12.62
C GLU A 69 5.03 -25.69 11.61
N ALA A 70 5.76 -24.59 11.71
CA ALA A 70 5.56 -23.35 10.94
C ALA A 70 6.57 -23.17 9.82
N GLU A 71 7.61 -24.01 9.78
CA GLU A 71 8.73 -23.93 8.83
C GLU A 71 8.25 -23.97 7.37
N GLY A 72 8.76 -23.06 6.53
CA GLY A 72 8.43 -22.98 5.10
C GLY A 72 7.15 -22.20 4.76
N ASN A 73 6.36 -21.75 5.73
CA ASN A 73 5.17 -20.92 5.50
C ASN A 73 5.52 -19.43 5.51
N LYS A 74 5.93 -18.89 4.36
CA LYS A 74 6.34 -17.49 4.20
C LYS A 74 5.24 -16.49 4.61
N LYS A 75 3.98 -16.79 4.32
CA LYS A 75 2.86 -15.91 4.65
C LYS A 75 2.66 -15.80 6.16
N LEU A 76 2.84 -16.91 6.87
CA LEU A 76 2.81 -16.95 8.33
C LEU A 76 3.97 -16.12 8.92
N GLU A 77 5.18 -16.27 8.37
CA GLU A 77 6.37 -15.52 8.80
C GLU A 77 6.18 -14.00 8.59
N GLU A 78 5.62 -13.59 7.45
CA GLU A 78 5.32 -12.18 7.16
C GLU A 78 4.32 -11.60 8.19
N ILE A 79 3.22 -12.30 8.47
CA ILE A 79 2.20 -11.85 9.43
C ILE A 79 2.78 -11.75 10.85
N LEU A 80 3.58 -12.72 11.29
CA LEU A 80 4.21 -12.68 12.61
C LEU A 80 5.15 -11.48 12.73
N LYS A 81 5.96 -11.23 11.70
CA LYS A 81 6.88 -10.09 11.63
C LYS A 81 6.15 -8.74 11.63
N GLU A 82 5.04 -8.61 10.91
CA GLU A 82 4.20 -7.39 10.89
C GLU A 82 3.59 -7.08 12.25
N ASN A 83 3.44 -8.10 13.12
CA ASN A 83 2.91 -7.96 14.47
C ASN A 83 3.98 -8.02 15.57
N ASP A 84 5.26 -7.86 15.24
CA ASP A 84 6.40 -7.88 16.17
C ASP A 84 6.49 -9.18 17.02
N ILE A 85 6.14 -10.32 16.41
CA ILE A 85 6.20 -11.64 17.05
C ILE A 85 7.37 -12.43 16.44
N ASP A 86 8.20 -13.00 17.31
CA ASP A 86 9.33 -13.84 16.89
C ASP A 86 8.82 -15.11 16.18
N PHE A 87 9.39 -15.37 15.00
CA PHE A 87 9.14 -16.61 14.26
C PHE A 87 9.99 -17.74 14.82
N TRP A 88 9.33 -18.84 15.21
CA TRP A 88 9.99 -20.07 15.61
C TRP A 88 9.54 -21.21 14.67
N PRO A 89 10.45 -22.15 14.31
CA PRO A 89 10.07 -23.31 13.50
C PRO A 89 8.93 -24.15 14.11
N GLU A 90 8.85 -24.20 15.44
CA GLU A 90 7.75 -24.75 16.22
C GLU A 90 6.99 -23.61 16.90
N MET A 91 5.85 -23.24 16.33
CA MET A 91 5.00 -22.16 16.86
C MET A 91 4.01 -22.71 17.89
N ILE A 92 3.98 -22.08 19.05
CA ILE A 92 3.05 -22.40 20.12
C ILE A 92 1.85 -21.46 20.05
N VAL A 93 0.64 -22.00 19.92
CA VAL A 93 -0.62 -21.25 20.03
C VAL A 93 -1.32 -21.67 21.29
N ARG A 94 -1.69 -20.73 22.18
CA ARG A 94 -2.36 -21.01 23.45
C ARG A 94 -3.56 -20.12 23.68
N ARG A 95 -4.66 -20.73 24.17
CA ARG A 95 -5.88 -20.04 24.60
C ARG A 95 -6.15 -20.33 26.06
N GLU A 96 -6.42 -19.29 26.82
CA GLU A 96 -6.85 -19.38 28.21
C GLU A 96 -8.23 -18.74 28.41
N ILE A 97 -9.18 -19.49 28.97
CA ILE A 97 -10.54 -19.03 29.20
C ILE A 97 -10.82 -19.15 30.72
N SER A 98 -11.12 -18.04 31.36
CA SER A 98 -11.44 -17.99 32.78
C SER A 98 -12.95 -17.95 33.01
N LEU A 99 -13.42 -18.54 34.09
CA LEU A 99 -14.81 -18.40 34.56
C LEU A 99 -15.25 -16.94 34.76
N LYS A 100 -14.29 -16.01 34.97
CA LYS A 100 -14.56 -14.56 35.09
C LYS A 100 -14.81 -13.89 33.73
N GLY A 101 -14.85 -14.65 32.61
CA GLY A 101 -15.06 -14.16 31.26
C GLY A 101 -13.80 -13.62 30.57
N THR A 102 -12.64 -13.65 31.23
CA THR A 102 -11.38 -13.24 30.62
C THR A 102 -10.91 -14.31 29.63
N ASN A 103 -10.66 -13.91 28.38
CA ASN A 103 -10.17 -14.75 27.31
C ASN A 103 -8.83 -14.20 26.83
N ARG A 104 -7.76 -14.99 26.97
CA ARG A 104 -6.40 -14.60 26.59
C ARG A 104 -5.88 -15.52 25.50
N CYS A 105 -5.18 -14.93 24.55
CA CYS A 105 -4.57 -15.62 23.44
C CYS A 105 -3.07 -15.35 23.44
N PHE A 106 -2.27 -16.36 23.10
CA PHE A 106 -0.82 -16.25 23.07
C PHE A 106 -0.25 -16.96 21.83
N ILE A 107 0.80 -16.37 21.27
CA ILE A 107 1.65 -17.01 20.27
C ILE A 107 3.09 -16.91 20.77
N ASN A 108 3.77 -18.05 20.91
CA ASN A 108 5.14 -18.11 21.45
C ASN A 108 5.28 -17.32 22.77
N ASP A 109 4.32 -17.49 23.69
CA ASP A 109 4.18 -16.75 24.95
C ASP A 109 3.89 -15.24 24.85
N THR A 110 3.83 -14.67 23.65
CA THR A 110 3.43 -13.28 23.43
C THR A 110 1.91 -13.15 23.45
N PRO A 111 1.32 -12.26 24.28
CA PRO A 111 -0.12 -12.01 24.27
C PRO A 111 -0.56 -11.37 22.96
N VAL A 112 -1.60 -11.90 22.34
CA VAL A 112 -2.08 -11.42 21.04
C VAL A 112 -3.61 -11.24 21.01
N PRO A 113 -4.14 -10.39 20.13
CA PRO A 113 -5.58 -10.26 19.94
C PRO A 113 -6.17 -11.50 19.23
N LEU A 114 -7.44 -11.79 19.51
CA LEU A 114 -8.15 -12.95 18.94
C LEU A 114 -8.17 -12.94 17.40
N ASN A 115 -8.26 -11.75 16.80
CA ASN A 115 -8.28 -11.62 15.33
C ASN A 115 -7.00 -12.15 14.68
N LEU A 116 -5.85 -11.94 15.31
CA LEU A 116 -4.59 -12.48 14.81
C LEU A 116 -4.54 -14.00 14.88
N ILE A 117 -5.03 -14.60 16.01
CA ILE A 117 -5.16 -16.07 16.11
C ILE A 117 -6.07 -16.60 14.99
N LYS A 118 -7.18 -15.92 14.73
CA LYS A 118 -8.11 -16.34 13.67
C LYS A 118 -7.47 -16.27 12.28
N GLU A 119 -6.71 -15.23 12.01
CA GLU A 119 -5.98 -15.06 10.74
C GLU A 119 -4.93 -16.16 10.55
N LEU A 120 -4.11 -16.43 11.56
CA LEU A 120 -3.09 -17.48 11.51
C LEU A 120 -3.72 -18.88 11.48
N GLY A 121 -4.84 -19.08 12.17
CA GLY A 121 -5.59 -20.34 12.18
C GLY A 121 -5.94 -20.81 10.78
N PHE A 122 -6.36 -19.92 9.89
CA PHE A 122 -6.66 -20.23 8.49
C PHE A 122 -5.43 -20.64 7.65
N LEU A 123 -4.22 -20.29 8.09
CA LEU A 123 -2.97 -20.69 7.43
C LEU A 123 -2.40 -21.98 8.00
N LEU A 124 -2.89 -22.46 9.14
CA LEU A 124 -2.39 -23.64 9.83
C LEU A 124 -3.27 -24.85 9.63
N VAL A 125 -4.60 -24.67 9.68
CA VAL A 125 -5.56 -25.78 9.75
C VAL A 125 -6.79 -25.48 8.92
N ASP A 126 -7.23 -26.45 8.16
CA ASP A 126 -8.55 -26.47 7.52
C ASP A 126 -9.44 -27.49 8.24
N LEU A 127 -10.47 -27.03 8.94
CA LEU A 127 -11.34 -27.87 9.76
C LEU A 127 -12.68 -28.05 9.05
N HIS A 128 -13.02 -29.29 8.70
CA HIS A 128 -14.21 -29.66 7.96
C HIS A 128 -15.21 -30.38 8.89
N GLY A 129 -16.32 -29.74 9.20
CA GLY A 129 -17.37 -30.23 10.10
C GLY A 129 -18.41 -29.15 10.38
N GLN A 130 -18.97 -29.13 11.59
CA GLN A 130 -19.99 -28.15 12.00
C GLN A 130 -19.42 -26.76 12.32
N HIS A 131 -18.11 -26.56 12.21
CA HIS A 131 -17.40 -25.34 12.59
C HIS A 131 -17.06 -24.44 11.41
N GLU A 132 -16.91 -23.12 11.64
CA GLU A 132 -16.74 -22.09 10.60
C GLU A 132 -15.31 -21.98 10.00
N HIS A 133 -14.33 -22.80 10.40
CA HIS A 133 -12.96 -22.72 9.92
C HIS A 133 -12.74 -23.48 8.60
N GLN A 134 -13.58 -23.20 7.60
CA GLN A 134 -13.49 -23.84 6.27
C GLN A 134 -13.02 -22.82 5.24
N SER A 135 -11.74 -22.91 4.82
CA SER A 135 -11.17 -22.04 3.82
C SER A 135 -11.93 -22.07 2.50
N LEU A 136 -12.41 -23.25 2.13
CA LEU A 136 -13.16 -23.51 0.88
C LEU A 136 -14.54 -22.86 0.82
N LEU A 137 -15.17 -22.54 1.97
CA LEU A 137 -16.47 -21.85 1.99
C LEU A 137 -16.35 -20.34 1.82
N ARG A 138 -15.14 -19.79 1.91
CA ARG A 138 -14.91 -18.35 1.81
C ARG A 138 -14.73 -17.94 0.36
N LYS A 139 -15.59 -17.05 -0.13
CA LYS A 139 -15.54 -16.52 -1.50
C LYS A 139 -14.18 -15.90 -1.86
N GLU A 140 -13.55 -15.24 -0.89
CA GLU A 140 -12.27 -14.53 -1.06
C GLU A 140 -11.11 -15.47 -1.39
N THR A 141 -11.17 -16.74 -0.95
CA THR A 141 -10.12 -17.74 -1.19
C THR A 141 -10.28 -18.48 -2.53
N HIS A 142 -11.46 -18.46 -3.15
CA HIS A 142 -11.72 -19.21 -4.39
C HIS A 142 -10.82 -18.79 -5.55
N ILE A 143 -10.53 -17.48 -5.66
CA ILE A 143 -9.63 -16.98 -6.69
C ILE A 143 -8.19 -17.43 -6.43
N GLU A 144 -7.75 -17.50 -5.16
CA GLU A 144 -6.42 -17.97 -4.79
C GLU A 144 -6.24 -19.44 -5.15
N MET A 145 -7.22 -20.28 -4.82
CA MET A 145 -7.21 -21.69 -5.14
C MET A 145 -7.20 -21.94 -6.64
N LEU A 146 -7.95 -21.17 -7.41
CA LEU A 146 -7.95 -21.26 -8.86
C LEU A 146 -6.61 -20.82 -9.46
N ASP A 147 -5.98 -19.76 -8.90
CA ASP A 147 -4.68 -19.28 -9.33
C ASP A 147 -3.58 -20.30 -9.05
N ASP A 148 -3.58 -20.90 -7.86
CA ASP A 148 -2.63 -21.94 -7.47
C ASP A 148 -2.78 -23.18 -8.37
N PHE A 149 -4.01 -23.60 -8.67
CA PHE A 149 -4.27 -24.71 -9.59
C PHE A 149 -3.83 -24.41 -11.03
N ALA A 150 -4.00 -23.17 -11.47
CA ALA A 150 -3.62 -22.71 -12.80
C ALA A 150 -2.14 -22.33 -12.92
N GLU A 151 -1.35 -22.43 -11.83
CA GLU A 151 0.08 -22.08 -11.76
C GLU A 151 0.36 -20.66 -12.31
N LEU A 152 -0.34 -19.65 -11.75
CA LEU A 152 -0.33 -18.27 -12.25
C LEU A 152 0.68 -17.35 -11.56
N ASP A 153 1.60 -17.85 -10.75
CA ASP A 153 2.52 -17.05 -9.92
C ASP A 153 3.32 -16.02 -10.74
N GLU A 154 3.80 -16.42 -11.92
CA GLU A 154 4.59 -15.54 -12.79
C GLU A 154 3.73 -14.39 -13.36
N GLU A 155 2.55 -14.72 -13.92
CA GLU A 155 1.66 -13.73 -14.50
C GLU A 155 1.10 -12.76 -13.45
N LEU A 156 0.79 -13.26 -12.26
CA LEU A 156 0.33 -12.44 -11.14
C LEU A 156 1.43 -11.51 -10.63
N SER A 157 2.68 -11.99 -10.56
CA SER A 157 3.83 -11.16 -10.19
C SER A 157 4.06 -10.05 -11.22
N LEU A 158 4.00 -10.38 -12.52
CA LEU A 158 4.10 -9.40 -13.60
C LEU A 158 2.95 -8.38 -13.53
N PHE A 159 1.73 -8.85 -13.34
CA PHE A 159 0.56 -7.97 -13.23
C PHE A 159 0.66 -7.02 -12.05
N LYS A 160 1.07 -7.51 -10.87
CA LYS A 160 1.28 -6.71 -9.66
C LYS A 160 2.31 -5.59 -9.91
N LYS A 161 3.41 -5.89 -10.62
CA LYS A 161 4.40 -4.89 -11.00
C LYS A 161 3.79 -3.83 -11.92
N GLN A 162 3.07 -4.26 -12.97
CA GLN A 162 2.42 -3.34 -13.92
C GLN A 162 1.39 -2.43 -13.24
N ILE A 163 0.65 -2.95 -12.26
CA ILE A 163 -0.30 -2.15 -11.46
C ILE A 163 0.43 -1.14 -10.56
N SER A 164 1.58 -1.50 -10.01
CA SER A 164 2.43 -0.57 -9.25
C SER A 164 2.90 0.60 -10.14
N ASP A 165 3.41 0.28 -11.33
CA ASP A 165 3.87 1.27 -12.30
C ASP A 165 2.71 2.18 -12.75
N LEU A 166 1.53 1.59 -13.02
CA LEU A 166 0.30 2.32 -13.35
C LEU A 166 -0.12 3.31 -12.24
N LYS A 167 -0.04 2.90 -10.99
CA LYS A 167 -0.38 3.76 -9.84
C LYS A 167 0.59 4.93 -9.70
N ASN A 168 1.87 4.70 -9.92
CA ASN A 168 2.90 5.75 -9.87
C ASN A 168 2.63 6.82 -10.94
N ILE A 169 2.46 6.42 -12.20
CA ILE A 169 2.12 7.33 -13.30
C ILE A 169 0.79 8.07 -13.06
N LEU A 170 -0.21 7.41 -12.50
CA LEU A 170 -1.49 8.03 -12.17
C LEU A 170 -1.33 9.14 -11.12
N THR A 171 -0.46 8.93 -10.12
CA THR A 171 -0.13 9.95 -9.11
C THR A 171 0.57 11.14 -9.75
N GLU A 172 1.56 10.90 -10.61
CA GLU A 172 2.26 11.97 -11.33
C GLU A 172 1.32 12.80 -12.22
N VAL A 173 0.41 12.15 -12.94
CA VAL A 173 -0.62 12.84 -13.76
C VAL A 173 -1.52 13.70 -12.90
N ARG A 174 -1.94 13.22 -11.72
CA ARG A 174 -2.77 14.01 -10.79
C ARG A 174 -2.03 15.25 -10.28
N GLU A 175 -0.81 15.08 -9.82
CA GLU A 175 0.01 16.19 -9.35
C GLU A 175 0.24 17.24 -10.46
N LEU A 176 0.50 16.79 -11.69
CA LEU A 176 0.65 17.69 -12.83
C LEU A 176 -0.64 18.45 -13.14
N ARG A 177 -1.79 17.80 -13.12
CA ARG A 177 -3.11 18.45 -13.33
C ARG A 177 -3.44 19.47 -12.25
N GLU A 178 -3.11 19.18 -11.00
CA GLU A 178 -3.32 20.14 -9.90
C GLU A 178 -2.42 21.37 -10.06
N LYS A 179 -1.14 21.17 -10.40
CA LYS A 179 -0.21 22.26 -10.69
C LYS A 179 -0.67 23.09 -11.90
N GLU A 180 -1.09 22.44 -12.97
CA GLU A 180 -1.62 23.10 -14.17
C GLU A 180 -2.83 23.98 -13.82
N LYS A 181 -3.77 23.46 -13.03
CA LYS A 181 -4.97 24.21 -12.60
C LYS A 181 -4.60 25.47 -11.85
N LEU A 182 -3.70 25.36 -10.84
CA LEU A 182 -3.21 26.50 -10.04
C LEU A 182 -2.49 27.55 -10.91
N LEU A 183 -1.72 27.12 -11.90
CA LEU A 183 -0.99 28.02 -12.79
C LEU A 183 -1.92 28.66 -13.81
N LYS A 184 -2.89 27.93 -14.35
CA LYS A 184 -3.92 28.47 -15.25
C LYS A 184 -4.75 29.58 -14.59
N GLU A 185 -5.10 29.44 -13.33
CA GLU A 185 -5.79 30.50 -12.56
C GLU A 185 -4.96 31.77 -12.42
N LYS A 186 -3.62 31.68 -12.44
CA LYS A 186 -2.70 32.80 -12.37
C LYS A 186 -2.30 33.34 -13.75
N LYS A 187 -2.51 32.57 -14.82
CA LYS A 187 -2.03 32.90 -16.18
C LYS A 187 -2.52 34.29 -16.66
N GLU A 188 -3.80 34.57 -16.51
CA GLU A 188 -4.39 35.85 -16.90
C GLU A 188 -3.80 37.03 -16.11
N LEU A 189 -3.56 36.82 -14.82
CA LEU A 189 -2.94 37.83 -13.96
C LEU A 189 -1.49 38.09 -14.37
N TYR A 190 -0.71 37.05 -14.59
CA TYR A 190 0.68 37.18 -15.03
C TYR A 190 0.79 37.81 -16.42
N GLU A 191 -0.06 37.44 -17.35
CA GLU A 191 -0.10 38.06 -18.68
C GLU A 191 -0.39 39.55 -18.61
N PHE A 192 -1.34 39.98 -17.75
CA PHE A 192 -1.63 41.38 -17.50
C PHE A 192 -0.43 42.12 -16.90
N GLN A 193 0.20 41.56 -15.86
CA GLN A 193 1.35 42.16 -15.17
C GLN A 193 2.57 42.29 -16.10
N ILE A 194 2.85 41.25 -16.88
CA ILE A 194 3.94 41.26 -17.86
C ILE A 194 3.70 42.39 -18.90
N LYS A 195 2.51 42.46 -19.50
CA LYS A 195 2.16 43.51 -20.47
C LYS A 195 2.26 44.90 -19.88
N GLU A 196 1.83 45.10 -18.64
CA GLU A 196 1.90 46.41 -17.95
C GLU A 196 3.37 46.83 -17.74
N ILE A 197 4.22 45.95 -17.23
CA ILE A 197 5.65 46.25 -17.02
C ILE A 197 6.39 46.41 -18.33
N ASP A 198 6.17 45.52 -19.29
CA ASP A 198 6.83 45.57 -20.61
C ASP A 198 6.41 46.81 -21.42
N SER A 199 5.19 47.31 -21.25
CA SER A 199 4.75 48.57 -21.91
C SER A 199 5.52 49.78 -21.43
N VAL A 200 6.01 49.77 -20.20
CA VAL A 200 6.83 50.85 -19.60
C VAL A 200 8.31 50.60 -19.84
N ASN A 201 8.73 49.32 -19.93
CA ASN A 201 10.10 48.87 -20.14
C ASN A 201 11.12 49.64 -19.26
N PRO A 202 11.03 49.52 -17.93
CA PRO A 202 11.93 50.21 -16.98
C PRO A 202 13.36 49.63 -17.13
N ILE A 203 14.36 50.52 -17.10
CA ILE A 203 15.77 50.19 -17.15
C ILE A 203 16.41 50.46 -15.79
N GLU A 204 17.32 49.58 -15.37
CA GLU A 204 18.04 49.74 -14.11
C GLU A 204 18.92 51.00 -14.14
N GLY A 205 18.85 51.84 -13.10
CA GLY A 205 19.56 53.14 -13.04
C GLY A 205 18.82 54.30 -13.67
N GLU A 206 17.85 54.09 -14.58
CA GLU A 206 17.11 55.15 -15.30
C GLU A 206 16.42 56.14 -14.31
N GLU A 207 15.89 55.65 -13.21
CA GLU A 207 15.22 56.47 -12.20
C GLU A 207 16.19 57.49 -11.57
N GLU A 208 17.41 57.07 -11.22
CA GLU A 208 18.42 57.95 -10.62
C GLU A 208 18.90 59.01 -11.58
N GLU A 209 19.08 58.64 -12.84
CA GLU A 209 19.44 59.59 -13.91
C GLU A 209 18.35 60.63 -14.12
N LEU A 210 17.10 60.20 -14.22
CA LEU A 210 15.95 61.10 -14.36
C LEU A 210 15.73 62.02 -13.15
N VAL A 211 15.97 61.54 -11.94
CA VAL A 211 15.88 62.37 -10.73
C VAL A 211 16.96 63.42 -10.71
N ASN A 212 18.20 63.09 -11.14
CA ASN A 212 19.29 64.04 -11.24
C ASN A 212 18.98 65.11 -12.33
N GLU A 213 18.50 64.68 -13.50
CA GLU A 213 18.09 65.61 -14.59
C GLU A 213 16.92 66.50 -14.12
N LEU A 214 15.94 65.96 -13.41
CA LEU A 214 14.83 66.72 -12.83
C LEU A 214 15.30 67.83 -11.89
N ASN A 215 16.23 67.49 -10.97
CA ASN A 215 16.78 68.44 -10.03
C ASN A 215 17.49 69.63 -10.74
N ILE A 216 18.21 69.36 -11.82
CA ILE A 216 18.89 70.37 -12.64
C ILE A 216 17.85 71.25 -13.32
N LEU A 217 16.86 70.65 -13.98
CA LEU A 217 15.83 71.42 -14.72
C LEU A 217 14.89 72.23 -13.81
N GLU A 218 14.51 71.71 -12.63
CA GLU A 218 13.69 72.45 -11.67
C GLU A 218 14.42 73.64 -11.07
N ASN A 219 15.75 73.63 -11.03
CA ASN A 219 16.58 74.70 -10.51
C ASN A 219 17.25 75.52 -11.63
N SER A 220 16.90 75.26 -12.90
CA SER A 220 17.59 75.83 -14.05
C SER A 220 17.64 77.37 -14.06
N GLU A 221 16.55 78.07 -13.66
CA GLU A 221 16.55 79.52 -13.55
C GLU A 221 17.53 80.03 -12.46
N ARG A 222 17.57 79.33 -11.31
CA ARG A 222 18.48 79.68 -10.22
C ARG A 222 19.93 79.32 -10.55
N LEU A 223 20.16 78.21 -11.25
CA LEU A 223 21.49 77.86 -11.74
C LEU A 223 21.99 78.85 -12.77
N LEU A 224 21.13 79.32 -13.68
CA LEU A 224 21.48 80.30 -14.68
C LEU A 224 21.79 81.67 -14.01
N GLU A 225 20.99 82.09 -13.03
CA GLU A 225 21.22 83.34 -12.27
C GLU A 225 22.58 83.31 -11.54
N LEU A 226 22.85 82.19 -10.78
CA LEU A 226 24.09 82.06 -10.04
C LEU A 226 25.31 81.94 -10.92
N THR A 227 25.25 81.12 -11.98
CA THR A 227 26.38 80.94 -12.93
C THR A 227 26.67 82.23 -13.69
N THR A 228 25.63 82.98 -14.03
CA THR A 228 25.80 84.34 -14.67
C THR A 228 26.47 85.33 -13.71
N SER A 229 26.06 85.38 -12.46
CA SER A 229 26.67 86.26 -11.47
C SER A 229 28.14 85.90 -11.24
N ILE A 230 28.43 84.65 -11.00
CA ILE A 230 29.80 84.13 -10.78
C ILE A 230 30.71 84.41 -11.97
N PHE A 231 30.23 84.12 -13.20
CA PHE A 231 31.03 84.38 -14.41
C PHE A 231 31.30 85.85 -14.59
N SER A 232 30.30 86.74 -14.35
CA SER A 232 30.45 88.22 -14.43
C SER A 232 31.47 88.70 -13.42
N GLU A 233 31.40 88.21 -12.17
CA GLU A 233 32.34 88.65 -11.10
C GLU A 233 33.77 88.12 -11.34
N LEU A 234 33.91 86.92 -11.86
CA LEU A 234 35.23 86.31 -12.13
C LEU A 234 35.92 86.90 -13.34
N TYR A 235 35.16 87.12 -14.46
CA TYR A 235 35.79 87.39 -15.76
C TYR A 235 35.15 88.50 -16.63
N GLU A 236 33.78 88.66 -16.65
CA GLU A 236 33.09 89.47 -17.68
C GLU A 236 32.96 90.93 -17.32
N SER A 237 32.93 91.33 -16.07
CA SER A 237 32.76 92.75 -15.60
C SER A 237 34.06 93.53 -15.77
N ASP A 238 33.90 94.88 -16.01
CA ASP A 238 35.05 95.81 -16.13
C ASP A 238 35.94 95.91 -14.87
N GLU A 239 35.47 95.31 -13.75
CA GLU A 239 36.19 95.17 -12.49
C GLU A 239 36.30 93.73 -12.04
N SER A 240 36.45 92.83 -12.97
CA SER A 240 36.52 91.38 -12.69
C SER A 240 37.68 91.04 -11.78
N ILE A 241 37.52 89.91 -11.04
CA ILE A 241 38.61 89.39 -10.21
C ILE A 241 39.84 89.04 -11.05
N TYR A 242 39.63 88.52 -12.27
CA TYR A 242 40.72 88.20 -13.20
C TYR A 242 41.48 89.50 -13.60
N ASP A 243 40.78 90.59 -13.95
CA ASP A 243 41.40 91.87 -14.33
C ASP A 243 42.17 92.51 -13.17
N LYS A 244 41.52 92.56 -11.98
CA LYS A 244 42.13 93.09 -10.78
C LYS A 244 43.41 92.29 -10.39
N LEU A 245 43.37 91.01 -10.44
CA LEU A 245 44.58 90.18 -10.19
C LEU A 245 45.63 90.34 -11.32
N GLY A 246 45.20 90.59 -12.54
CA GLY A 246 46.08 90.91 -13.68
C GLY A 246 46.82 92.25 -13.45
N GLU A 247 46.12 93.28 -12.92
CA GLU A 247 46.77 94.54 -12.54
C GLU A 247 47.76 94.35 -11.41
N ILE A 248 47.36 93.60 -10.34
CA ILE A 248 48.27 93.28 -9.23
C ILE A 248 49.50 92.46 -9.71
N LYS A 249 49.30 91.50 -10.65
CA LYS A 249 50.40 90.76 -11.24
C LYS A 249 51.41 91.68 -11.91
N ASN A 250 50.92 92.70 -12.68
CA ASN A 250 51.81 93.65 -13.33
C ASN A 250 52.59 94.48 -12.29
N GLN A 251 51.98 94.91 -11.20
CA GLN A 251 52.63 95.62 -10.12
C GLN A 251 53.68 94.73 -9.40
N ILE A 252 53.38 93.43 -9.15
CA ILE A 252 54.35 92.49 -8.54
C ILE A 252 55.46 92.19 -9.53
N GLU A 253 55.21 92.17 -10.83
CA GLU A 253 56.24 91.94 -11.88
C GLU A 253 57.24 93.11 -11.84
N GLU A 254 56.78 94.36 -11.74
CA GLU A 254 57.67 95.55 -11.59
C GLU A 254 58.45 95.44 -10.25
N LEU A 255 57.83 94.99 -9.17
CA LEU A 255 58.50 94.83 -7.89
C LEU A 255 59.57 93.68 -7.96
N SER A 256 59.31 92.66 -8.74
CA SER A 256 60.25 91.54 -8.92
C SER A 256 61.54 91.87 -9.72
N GLU A 257 61.44 92.99 -10.56
CA GLU A 257 62.64 93.53 -11.24
C GLU A 257 63.49 94.33 -10.26
N ILE A 258 62.93 94.88 -9.13
CA ILE A 258 63.64 95.63 -8.09
C ILE A 258 64.17 94.69 -6.99
N ASP A 259 63.34 93.76 -6.54
CA ASP A 259 63.69 92.82 -5.49
C ASP A 259 63.28 91.38 -5.86
N SER A 260 64.27 90.46 -5.99
CA SER A 260 64.10 89.10 -6.39
C SER A 260 63.27 88.24 -5.43
N SER A 261 62.99 88.73 -4.19
CA SER A 261 62.12 88.07 -3.22
C SER A 261 60.67 87.99 -3.71
N PHE A 262 60.26 88.76 -4.68
CA PHE A 262 58.89 88.79 -5.23
C PHE A 262 58.72 87.79 -6.40
N ILE A 263 59.75 87.15 -6.91
CA ILE A 263 59.67 86.22 -8.06
C ILE A 263 58.77 85.02 -7.67
N GLU A 264 58.97 84.42 -6.53
CA GLU A 264 58.13 83.27 -6.05
C GLU A 264 56.66 83.69 -5.93
N LYS A 265 56.39 84.88 -5.42
CA LYS A 265 55.00 85.45 -5.26
C LYS A 265 54.36 85.79 -6.63
N LEU A 266 55.14 86.17 -7.61
CA LEU A 266 54.68 86.34 -8.99
C LEU A 266 54.22 84.99 -9.59
N ASP A 267 54.98 83.97 -9.40
CA ASP A 267 54.62 82.64 -9.91
C ASP A 267 53.37 82.08 -9.20
N GLU A 268 53.28 82.27 -7.88
CA GLU A 268 52.04 81.92 -7.13
C GLU A 268 50.80 82.69 -7.69
N LEU A 269 50.95 83.99 -8.00
CA LEU A 269 49.84 84.75 -8.55
C LEU A 269 49.49 84.35 -9.99
N LYS A 270 50.46 84.03 -10.82
CA LYS A 270 50.24 83.49 -12.17
C LYS A 270 49.44 82.16 -12.09
N ASN A 271 49.80 81.29 -11.15
CA ASN A 271 49.04 80.08 -10.93
C ASN A 271 47.59 80.36 -10.46
N ALA A 272 47.38 81.33 -9.56
CA ALA A 272 46.07 81.73 -9.11
C ALA A 272 45.22 82.27 -10.29
N LEU A 273 45.77 83.10 -11.15
CA LEU A 273 45.10 83.58 -12.36
C LEU A 273 44.69 82.47 -13.28
N THR A 274 45.54 81.44 -13.49
CA THR A 274 45.20 80.27 -14.30
C THR A 274 44.02 79.51 -13.67
N GLN A 275 44.04 79.28 -12.35
CA GLN A 275 42.93 78.60 -11.63
C GLN A 275 41.59 79.41 -11.71
N ILE A 276 41.66 80.75 -11.63
CA ILE A 276 40.45 81.57 -11.80
C ILE A 276 39.90 81.45 -13.19
N ASN A 277 40.78 81.50 -14.21
CA ASN A 277 40.36 81.30 -15.58
C ASN A 277 39.68 79.94 -15.81
N ASP A 278 40.31 78.86 -15.28
CA ASP A 278 39.75 77.52 -15.38
C ASP A 278 38.37 77.40 -14.77
N VAL A 279 38.14 78.03 -13.59
CA VAL A 279 36.81 78.09 -12.96
C VAL A 279 35.84 78.95 -13.78
N ALA A 280 36.27 80.07 -14.31
CA ALA A 280 35.42 80.92 -15.16
C ALA A 280 34.98 80.21 -16.45
N ASP A 281 35.90 79.51 -17.10
CA ASP A 281 35.61 78.70 -18.30
C ASP A 281 34.64 77.56 -17.99
N PHE A 282 34.83 76.88 -16.85
CA PHE A 282 33.91 75.83 -16.40
C PHE A 282 32.51 76.40 -16.17
N VAL A 283 32.38 77.52 -15.43
CA VAL A 283 31.10 78.15 -15.13
C VAL A 283 30.43 78.66 -16.40
N ARG A 284 31.18 79.22 -17.34
CA ARG A 284 30.68 79.63 -18.65
C ARG A 284 30.12 78.47 -19.44
N SER A 285 30.90 77.40 -19.57
CA SER A 285 30.48 76.18 -20.29
C SER A 285 29.25 75.58 -19.66
N TYR A 286 29.17 75.57 -18.31
CA TYR A 286 28.02 75.07 -17.57
C TYR A 286 26.78 75.93 -17.84
N LYS A 287 26.88 77.25 -17.79
CA LYS A 287 25.79 78.21 -18.06
C LYS A 287 25.21 78.03 -19.46
N ASP A 288 26.09 77.86 -20.47
CA ASP A 288 25.69 77.72 -21.88
C ASP A 288 24.96 76.39 -22.15
N ASN A 289 25.09 75.41 -21.27
CA ASN A 289 24.43 74.10 -21.36
C ASN A 289 23.15 73.99 -20.51
N ILE A 290 22.74 75.02 -19.78
CA ILE A 290 21.48 75.01 -19.02
C ILE A 290 20.30 75.13 -19.97
N ASP A 291 19.51 74.02 -20.02
CA ASP A 291 18.28 73.93 -20.83
C ASP A 291 17.08 74.46 -20.03
N LEU A 292 16.34 75.40 -20.62
CA LEU A 292 15.12 75.98 -20.06
C LEU A 292 13.84 75.45 -20.69
N GLU A 293 13.91 74.34 -21.49
CA GLU A 293 12.74 73.78 -22.19
C GLU A 293 11.73 73.13 -21.23
N SER A 294 10.53 73.70 -21.08
CA SER A 294 9.42 73.22 -20.27
C SER A 294 8.85 71.86 -20.70
N GLY A 295 9.09 71.43 -21.93
CA GLY A 295 8.67 70.14 -22.50
C GLY A 295 9.36 68.97 -21.86
N ARG A 296 10.67 69.02 -21.72
CA ARG A 296 11.48 67.92 -21.14
C ARG A 296 11.19 67.71 -19.65
N LEU A 297 10.96 68.75 -18.93
CA LEU A 297 10.56 68.69 -17.52
C LEU A 297 9.26 67.90 -17.32
N LYS A 298 8.28 68.08 -18.20
CA LYS A 298 7.01 67.37 -18.17
C LYS A 298 7.22 65.86 -18.48
N GLU A 299 8.00 65.56 -19.53
CA GLU A 299 8.31 64.16 -19.89
C GLU A 299 8.94 63.39 -18.72
N ILE A 300 9.92 64.01 -18.02
CA ILE A 300 10.59 63.36 -16.89
C ILE A 300 9.61 63.12 -15.75
N ARG A 301 8.78 64.13 -15.43
CA ARG A 301 7.76 63.96 -14.38
C ARG A 301 6.75 62.84 -14.69
N ASP A 302 6.28 62.75 -15.92
CA ASP A 302 5.36 61.71 -16.39
C ASP A 302 6.03 60.35 -16.31
N ARG A 303 7.31 60.22 -16.71
CA ARG A 303 8.09 58.98 -16.65
C ARG A 303 8.33 58.54 -15.22
N LEU A 304 8.76 59.43 -14.32
CA LEU A 304 8.93 59.15 -12.89
C LEU A 304 7.59 58.82 -12.21
N GLY A 305 6.51 59.50 -12.62
CA GLY A 305 5.16 59.17 -12.16
C GLY A 305 4.78 57.72 -12.53
N THR A 306 5.10 57.29 -13.73
CA THR A 306 4.87 55.89 -14.19
C THR A 306 5.71 54.90 -13.41
N PHE A 307 6.98 55.23 -13.13
CA PHE A 307 7.82 54.39 -12.24
C PHE A 307 7.26 54.29 -10.83
N GLY A 308 6.74 55.42 -10.26
CA GLY A 308 6.09 55.44 -8.96
C GLY A 308 4.90 54.48 -8.88
N LEU A 309 4.10 54.38 -9.96
CA LEU A 309 2.97 53.45 -10.03
C LEU A 309 3.44 52.00 -10.08
N LEU A 310 4.47 51.67 -10.89
CA LEU A 310 5.03 50.32 -10.97
C LEU A 310 5.66 49.89 -9.65
N LYS A 311 6.44 50.77 -9.02
CA LYS A 311 7.06 50.49 -7.70
C LYS A 311 6.02 50.20 -6.63
N LYS A 312 4.93 51.00 -6.59
CA LYS A 312 3.85 50.77 -5.63
C LYS A 312 3.14 49.43 -5.82
N LYS A 313 3.04 48.94 -7.06
CA LYS A 313 2.38 47.66 -7.40
C LYS A 313 3.30 46.47 -7.23
N TYR A 314 4.57 46.58 -7.63
CA TYR A 314 5.43 45.41 -7.90
C TYR A 314 6.73 45.34 -7.09
N GLY A 315 7.00 46.25 -6.13
CA GLY A 315 8.09 45.99 -5.21
C GLY A 315 8.95 47.14 -4.68
N GLY A 316 8.52 48.39 -4.73
CA GLY A 316 9.20 49.47 -4.02
C GLY A 316 10.44 50.08 -4.69
N SER A 317 11.09 49.38 -5.65
CA SER A 317 12.19 49.89 -6.46
C SER A 317 12.09 49.41 -7.91
N ILE A 318 12.76 50.07 -8.86
CA ILE A 318 12.80 49.66 -10.27
C ILE A 318 13.48 48.29 -10.42
N SER A 319 14.56 48.03 -9.70
CA SER A 319 15.21 46.72 -9.66
C SER A 319 14.27 45.62 -9.20
N ALA A 320 13.44 45.86 -8.17
CA ALA A 320 12.44 44.92 -7.70
C ALA A 320 11.32 44.66 -8.73
N VAL A 321 10.91 45.69 -9.49
CA VAL A 321 9.93 45.54 -10.59
C VAL A 321 10.50 44.63 -11.71
N ILE A 322 11.76 44.87 -12.09
CA ILE A 322 12.44 44.06 -13.10
C ILE A 322 12.60 42.59 -12.64
N GLU A 323 12.99 42.39 -11.38
CA GLU A 323 13.09 41.04 -10.79
C GLU A 323 11.71 40.36 -10.72
N HIS A 324 10.66 41.08 -10.31
CA HIS A 324 9.29 40.56 -10.33
C HIS A 324 8.86 40.14 -11.74
N ARG A 325 9.11 41.00 -12.76
CA ARG A 325 8.82 40.68 -14.17
C ARG A 325 9.53 39.42 -14.63
N LYS A 326 10.81 39.24 -14.29
CA LYS A 326 11.56 38.03 -14.61
C LYS A 326 10.93 36.81 -13.96
N LYS A 327 10.64 36.87 -12.68
CA LYS A 327 10.04 35.76 -11.92
C LYS A 327 8.69 35.31 -12.50
N ILE A 328 7.78 36.27 -12.77
CA ILE A 328 6.47 35.93 -13.35
C ILE A 328 6.59 35.45 -14.79
N GLY A 329 7.60 35.91 -15.54
CA GLY A 329 7.89 35.42 -16.88
C GLY A 329 8.32 33.95 -16.87
N ASP A 330 9.25 33.58 -15.99
CA ASP A 330 9.68 32.20 -15.81
C ASP A 330 8.51 31.29 -15.41
N GLU A 331 7.62 31.75 -14.52
CA GLU A 331 6.41 31.01 -14.14
C GLU A 331 5.39 30.92 -15.29
N PHE A 332 5.26 31.93 -16.12
CA PHE A 332 4.37 31.96 -17.29
C PHE A 332 4.82 30.97 -18.37
N ASP A 333 6.12 30.95 -18.68
CA ASP A 333 6.70 30.02 -19.66
C ASP A 333 6.57 28.56 -19.23
N LEU A 334 6.64 28.29 -17.92
CA LEU A 334 6.36 26.96 -17.36
C LEU A 334 4.94 26.48 -17.68
N VAL A 335 3.95 27.38 -17.71
CA VAL A 335 2.55 27.02 -18.02
C VAL A 335 2.38 26.52 -19.45
N GLU A 336 3.07 27.09 -20.42
CA GLU A 336 2.96 26.65 -21.82
C GLU A 336 3.54 25.24 -22.04
N GLY A 337 4.59 24.85 -21.30
CA GLY A 337 5.19 23.51 -21.37
C GLY A 337 4.37 22.40 -20.67
N PHE A 338 3.40 22.76 -19.79
CA PHE A 338 2.60 21.76 -19.09
C PHE A 338 1.67 20.95 -19.98
N ASP A 339 1.02 21.58 -20.96
CA ASP A 339 0.08 20.91 -21.87
C ASP A 339 0.76 19.79 -22.70
N GLU A 340 2.01 19.99 -23.13
CA GLU A 340 2.78 18.96 -23.85
C GLU A 340 3.21 17.83 -22.92
N ARG A 341 3.71 18.16 -21.74
CA ARG A 341 4.10 17.16 -20.73
C ARG A 341 2.92 16.33 -20.29
N LEU A 342 1.78 16.95 -20.03
CA LEU A 342 0.55 16.25 -19.63
C LEU A 342 0.10 15.26 -20.71
N LYS A 343 0.14 15.64 -22.00
CA LYS A 343 -0.18 14.72 -23.12
C LYS A 343 0.76 13.52 -23.17
N ILE A 344 2.05 13.70 -22.91
CA ILE A 344 3.02 12.60 -22.87
C ILE A 344 2.64 11.62 -21.75
N TYR A 345 2.46 12.11 -20.51
CA TYR A 345 2.09 11.27 -19.37
C TYR A 345 0.72 10.60 -19.53
N GLU A 346 -0.27 11.26 -20.12
CA GLU A 346 -1.58 10.66 -20.42
C GLU A 346 -1.46 9.54 -21.47
N ASN A 347 -0.59 9.68 -22.45
CA ASN A 347 -0.31 8.61 -23.41
C ASN A 347 0.41 7.45 -22.75
N GLU A 348 1.40 7.70 -21.88
CA GLU A 348 2.06 6.67 -21.10
C GLU A 348 1.08 5.93 -20.19
N LEU A 349 0.24 6.66 -19.46
CA LEU A 349 -0.83 6.10 -18.61
C LEU A 349 -1.74 5.18 -19.42
N LYS A 350 -2.12 5.59 -20.63
CA LYS A 350 -2.94 4.75 -21.52
C LYS A 350 -2.20 3.48 -21.93
N GLN A 351 -0.90 3.54 -22.22
CA GLN A 351 -0.10 2.36 -22.55
C GLN A 351 0.03 1.39 -21.37
N PHE A 352 0.26 1.90 -20.15
CA PHE A 352 0.28 1.07 -18.96
C PHE A 352 -1.07 0.37 -18.72
N ARG A 353 -2.19 1.09 -18.91
CA ARG A 353 -3.54 0.51 -18.81
C ARG A 353 -3.78 -0.61 -19.83
N ILE A 354 -3.30 -0.46 -21.04
CA ILE A 354 -3.41 -1.50 -22.10
C ILE A 354 -2.54 -2.70 -21.75
N LYS A 355 -1.26 -2.51 -21.38
CA LYS A 355 -0.36 -3.61 -21.01
C LYS A 355 -0.89 -4.41 -19.83
N ALA A 356 -1.39 -3.75 -18.79
CA ALA A 356 -2.01 -4.41 -17.67
C ALA A 356 -3.29 -5.17 -18.08
N GLY A 357 -4.09 -4.60 -19.01
CA GLY A 357 -5.25 -5.25 -19.59
C GLY A 357 -4.92 -6.54 -20.33
N GLU A 358 -3.87 -6.53 -21.16
CA GLU A 358 -3.40 -7.72 -21.89
C GLU A 358 -2.94 -8.84 -20.94
N THR A 359 -2.25 -8.47 -19.85
CA THR A 359 -1.82 -9.44 -18.83
C THR A 359 -3.03 -9.99 -18.08
N ALA A 360 -3.97 -9.13 -17.66
CA ALA A 360 -5.21 -9.56 -17.02
C ALA A 360 -6.03 -10.51 -17.91
N LYS A 361 -6.08 -10.25 -19.23
CA LYS A 361 -6.74 -11.13 -20.21
C LYS A 361 -6.09 -12.52 -20.25
N LYS A 362 -4.77 -12.59 -20.27
CA LYS A 362 -4.04 -13.88 -20.23
C LYS A 362 -4.35 -14.64 -18.95
N ILE A 363 -4.35 -13.98 -17.80
CA ILE A 363 -4.72 -14.55 -16.50
C ILE A 363 -6.15 -15.12 -16.57
N SER A 364 -7.13 -14.33 -17.03
CA SER A 364 -8.53 -14.73 -17.14
C SER A 364 -8.71 -15.96 -18.05
N ILE A 365 -8.03 -16.02 -19.19
CA ILE A 365 -8.07 -17.17 -20.11
C ILE A 365 -7.55 -18.44 -19.43
N LYS A 366 -6.40 -18.35 -18.73
CA LYS A 366 -5.83 -19.49 -17.99
C LYS A 366 -6.77 -19.95 -16.87
N ARG A 367 -7.36 -19.02 -16.11
CA ARG A 367 -8.37 -19.31 -15.09
C ARG A 367 -9.59 -20.05 -15.64
N LYS A 368 -10.15 -19.55 -16.74
CA LYS A 368 -11.32 -20.17 -17.39
C LYS A 368 -11.02 -21.58 -17.91
N LYS A 369 -9.77 -21.83 -18.35
CA LYS A 369 -9.31 -23.19 -18.70
C LYS A 369 -9.21 -24.07 -17.46
N ALA A 370 -8.50 -23.61 -16.42
CA ALA A 370 -8.35 -24.32 -15.16
C ALA A 370 -9.70 -24.63 -14.49
N ALA A 371 -10.64 -23.68 -14.53
CA ALA A 371 -11.99 -23.86 -14.00
C ALA A 371 -12.73 -25.04 -14.65
N LYS A 372 -12.54 -25.29 -15.95
CA LYS A 372 -13.14 -26.46 -16.65
C LYS A 372 -12.52 -27.77 -16.18
N GLU A 373 -11.21 -27.76 -15.95
CA GLU A 373 -10.47 -28.94 -15.47
C GLU A 373 -10.86 -29.26 -14.02
N ILE A 374 -10.89 -28.24 -13.14
CA ILE A 374 -11.36 -28.37 -11.75
C ILE A 374 -12.80 -28.87 -11.69
N LYS A 375 -13.72 -28.30 -12.49
CA LYS A 375 -15.11 -28.74 -12.56
C LYS A 375 -15.19 -30.24 -12.80
N ARG A 376 -14.52 -30.72 -13.85
CA ARG A 376 -14.52 -32.14 -14.22
C ARG A 376 -13.95 -33.01 -13.10
N GLY A 377 -12.78 -32.63 -12.55
CA GLY A 377 -12.14 -33.43 -11.51
C GLY A 377 -12.97 -33.52 -10.23
N ILE A 378 -13.60 -32.39 -9.81
CA ILE A 378 -14.47 -32.36 -8.63
C ILE A 378 -15.72 -33.20 -8.85
N GLU A 379 -16.41 -33.10 -9.99
CA GLU A 379 -17.61 -33.90 -10.30
C GLU A 379 -17.28 -35.41 -10.34
N GLU A 380 -16.14 -35.80 -10.93
CA GLU A 380 -15.65 -37.21 -10.92
C GLU A 380 -15.37 -37.67 -9.48
N SER A 381 -14.71 -36.85 -8.65
CA SER A 381 -14.42 -37.19 -7.26
C SER A 381 -15.69 -37.27 -6.39
N LEU A 382 -16.65 -36.36 -6.59
CA LEU A 382 -17.95 -36.42 -5.90
C LEU A 382 -18.71 -37.69 -6.24
N LYS A 383 -18.75 -38.06 -7.51
CA LYS A 383 -19.36 -39.32 -7.97
C LYS A 383 -18.66 -40.54 -7.35
N TYR A 384 -17.33 -40.50 -7.24
CA TYR A 384 -16.54 -41.57 -6.58
C TYR A 384 -16.92 -41.69 -5.10
N LEU A 385 -17.14 -40.57 -4.42
CA LEU A 385 -17.50 -40.50 -3.00
C LEU A 385 -19.01 -40.67 -2.72
N GLY A 386 -19.80 -41.07 -3.75
CA GLY A 386 -21.21 -41.42 -3.59
C GLY A 386 -22.21 -40.27 -3.79
N ILE A 387 -21.76 -39.12 -4.28
CA ILE A 387 -22.62 -37.98 -4.65
C ILE A 387 -22.73 -37.99 -6.18
N ASN A 388 -23.68 -38.78 -6.72
CA ASN A 388 -23.68 -39.15 -8.13
C ASN A 388 -24.11 -38.05 -9.09
N GLU A 389 -24.91 -37.08 -8.64
CA GLU A 389 -25.61 -36.10 -9.50
C GLU A 389 -25.26 -34.68 -9.13
N SER A 390 -23.98 -34.48 -8.79
CA SER A 390 -23.47 -33.17 -8.44
C SER A 390 -23.11 -32.34 -9.67
N ILE A 391 -23.37 -31.04 -9.60
CA ILE A 391 -22.97 -30.05 -10.60
C ILE A 391 -22.10 -29.01 -9.90
N PHE A 392 -20.85 -28.88 -10.35
CA PHE A 392 -19.93 -27.87 -9.87
C PHE A 392 -19.73 -26.78 -10.92
N GLU A 393 -19.78 -25.51 -10.53
CA GLU A 393 -19.56 -24.38 -11.43
C GLU A 393 -18.62 -23.35 -10.81
N VAL A 394 -17.74 -22.81 -11.64
CA VAL A 394 -16.94 -21.63 -11.31
C VAL A 394 -17.52 -20.43 -12.03
N LYS A 395 -18.08 -19.51 -11.28
CA LYS A 395 -18.62 -18.26 -11.84
C LYS A 395 -17.57 -17.18 -11.86
N PHE A 396 -17.58 -16.42 -12.94
CA PHE A 396 -16.68 -15.29 -13.18
C PHE A 396 -17.51 -14.04 -13.38
N ASP A 397 -17.26 -13.03 -12.55
CA ASP A 397 -17.87 -11.71 -12.65
C ASP A 397 -16.78 -10.66 -12.87
N GLU A 398 -17.10 -9.61 -13.62
CA GLU A 398 -16.25 -8.45 -13.86
C GLU A 398 -16.91 -7.20 -13.30
N GLU A 399 -16.13 -6.27 -12.75
CA GLU A 399 -16.64 -4.99 -12.29
C GLU A 399 -16.22 -3.85 -13.22
N PHE A 400 -17.20 -2.99 -13.53
CA PHE A 400 -16.95 -1.78 -14.31
C PHE A 400 -16.73 -0.57 -13.39
N PRO A 401 -15.79 0.34 -13.73
CA PRO A 401 -15.57 1.55 -12.95
C PRO A 401 -16.74 2.53 -13.09
N SER A 402 -16.99 3.33 -12.06
CA SER A 402 -17.85 4.51 -12.16
C SER A 402 -17.17 5.59 -13.03
N LEU A 403 -17.92 6.61 -13.44
CA LEU A 403 -17.40 7.70 -14.29
C LEU A 403 -16.23 8.46 -13.66
N THR A 404 -16.19 8.53 -12.34
CA THR A 404 -15.15 9.25 -11.56
C THR A 404 -14.01 8.35 -11.09
N ASP A 405 -14.10 7.04 -11.31
CA ASP A 405 -13.08 6.10 -10.87
C ASP A 405 -11.93 6.06 -11.88
N GLU A 406 -10.74 6.43 -11.43
CA GLU A 406 -9.52 6.40 -12.26
C GLU A 406 -8.75 5.08 -12.14
N ASN A 407 -9.13 4.21 -11.18
CA ASN A 407 -8.52 2.90 -10.95
C ASN A 407 -9.13 1.85 -11.90
N PHE A 408 -8.75 1.88 -13.15
CA PHE A 408 -9.16 0.93 -14.16
C PHE A 408 -8.03 0.60 -15.13
N ILE A 409 -8.15 -0.56 -15.77
CA ILE A 409 -7.31 -0.98 -16.90
C ILE A 409 -8.15 -1.03 -18.17
N LEU A 410 -7.51 -1.11 -19.33
CA LEU A 410 -8.16 -1.19 -20.62
C LEU A 410 -8.06 -2.61 -21.18
N LEU A 411 -9.21 -3.27 -21.29
CA LEU A 411 -9.35 -4.59 -21.88
C LEU A 411 -10.22 -4.47 -23.14
N ASP A 412 -9.66 -4.76 -24.30
CA ASP A 412 -10.36 -4.64 -25.59
C ASP A 412 -11.13 -3.28 -25.73
N ASN A 413 -10.49 -2.18 -25.33
CA ASN A 413 -11.01 -0.80 -25.23
C ASN A 413 -12.08 -0.54 -24.16
N ASN A 414 -12.47 -1.52 -23.37
CA ASN A 414 -13.39 -1.34 -22.25
C ASN A 414 -12.62 -1.03 -20.96
N LYS A 415 -13.18 -0.13 -20.15
CA LYS A 415 -12.65 0.16 -18.80
C LYS A 415 -13.15 -0.90 -17.83
N ILE A 416 -12.25 -1.61 -17.18
CA ILE A 416 -12.57 -2.64 -16.19
C ILE A 416 -11.81 -2.37 -14.90
N LYS A 417 -12.48 -2.52 -13.75
CA LYS A 417 -11.83 -2.49 -12.43
C LYS A 417 -10.87 -3.65 -12.28
N PHE A 418 -9.86 -3.45 -11.47
CA PHE A 418 -8.89 -4.48 -11.16
C PHE A 418 -8.67 -4.64 -9.66
N THR A 419 -8.27 -5.82 -9.27
CA THR A 419 -7.72 -6.16 -7.95
C THR A 419 -6.23 -6.47 -8.11
N PRO A 420 -5.47 -6.67 -7.02
CA PRO A 420 -4.08 -7.14 -7.13
C PRO A 420 -3.91 -8.48 -7.87
N ARG A 421 -5.02 -9.23 -8.08
CA ARG A 421 -5.05 -10.53 -8.76
C ARG A 421 -5.67 -10.50 -10.17
N GLY A 422 -5.94 -9.33 -10.74
CA GLY A 422 -6.56 -9.21 -12.08
C GLY A 422 -7.97 -8.62 -12.04
N THR A 423 -8.76 -8.93 -13.07
CA THR A 423 -10.11 -8.38 -13.26
C THR A 423 -11.23 -9.32 -12.84
N ASP A 424 -10.96 -10.62 -12.71
CA ASP A 424 -11.99 -11.61 -12.41
C ASP A 424 -12.36 -11.57 -10.92
N LYS A 425 -13.65 -11.68 -10.64
CA LYS A 425 -14.19 -12.14 -9.35
C LYS A 425 -14.65 -13.57 -9.52
N VAL A 426 -14.12 -14.46 -8.69
CA VAL A 426 -14.35 -15.90 -8.80
C VAL A 426 -15.19 -16.38 -7.62
N GLU A 427 -16.22 -17.16 -7.89
CA GLU A 427 -17.02 -17.80 -6.85
C GLU A 427 -17.42 -19.22 -7.27
N PHE A 428 -17.25 -20.19 -6.36
CA PHE A 428 -17.59 -21.57 -6.56
C PHE A 428 -19.05 -21.83 -6.19
N TYR A 429 -19.73 -22.55 -7.06
CA TYR A 429 -21.13 -22.95 -6.93
C TYR A 429 -21.24 -24.46 -7.01
N LEU A 430 -22.15 -25.03 -6.26
CA LEU A 430 -22.40 -26.47 -6.22
C LEU A 430 -23.90 -26.76 -6.09
N SER A 431 -24.34 -27.82 -6.75
CA SER A 431 -25.57 -28.57 -6.45
C SER A 431 -25.20 -30.04 -6.21
N THR A 432 -25.75 -30.64 -5.16
CA THR A 432 -25.56 -32.07 -4.82
C THR A 432 -26.73 -32.94 -5.28
N ASN A 433 -27.82 -32.33 -5.76
CA ASN A 433 -29.06 -33.01 -6.13
C ASN A 433 -29.47 -32.72 -7.57
N LEU A 434 -29.99 -33.73 -8.25
CA LEU A 434 -30.52 -33.59 -9.60
C LEU A 434 -31.71 -32.63 -9.64
N GLY A 435 -31.68 -31.65 -10.56
CA GLY A 435 -32.76 -30.72 -10.76
C GLY A 435 -32.81 -29.53 -9.82
N GLU A 436 -31.86 -29.42 -8.90
CA GLU A 436 -31.68 -28.22 -8.10
C GLU A 436 -30.71 -27.24 -8.77
N ASP A 437 -30.99 -25.93 -8.65
CA ASP A 437 -30.07 -24.88 -9.09
C ASP A 437 -28.77 -24.90 -8.28
N VAL A 438 -27.66 -24.61 -8.97
CA VAL A 438 -26.37 -24.43 -8.28
C VAL A 438 -26.43 -23.24 -7.35
N LYS A 439 -25.95 -23.42 -6.13
CA LYS A 439 -25.90 -22.38 -5.08
C LYS A 439 -24.44 -22.07 -4.72
N PRO A 440 -24.12 -20.86 -4.23
CA PRO A 440 -22.80 -20.57 -3.67
C PRO A 440 -22.39 -21.67 -2.69
N LEU A 441 -21.13 -22.09 -2.76
CA LEU A 441 -20.61 -23.20 -1.93
C LEU A 441 -20.88 -22.97 -0.43
N GLN A 442 -20.81 -21.73 0.02
CA GLN A 442 -21.15 -21.32 1.39
C GLN A 442 -22.60 -21.65 1.81
N LYS A 443 -23.53 -21.82 0.85
CA LYS A 443 -24.94 -22.11 1.09
C LYS A 443 -25.31 -23.57 0.86
N VAL A 444 -24.35 -24.43 0.56
CA VAL A 444 -24.58 -25.86 0.41
C VAL A 444 -24.71 -26.49 1.78
N ALA A 445 -25.85 -27.13 2.04
CA ALA A 445 -26.25 -27.56 3.38
C ALA A 445 -25.71 -28.95 3.76
N SER A 446 -25.42 -29.03 5.01
CA SER A 446 -25.37 -30.11 6.02
C SER A 446 -24.22 -31.15 6.06
N GLY A 447 -23.51 -31.14 7.18
CA GLY A 447 -22.82 -32.27 7.87
C GLY A 447 -21.92 -33.12 6.96
N GLY A 448 -22.21 -34.39 6.89
CA GLY A 448 -21.36 -35.36 6.19
C GLY A 448 -21.26 -35.18 4.67
N GLU A 449 -22.25 -34.56 3.99
CA GLU A 449 -22.14 -34.25 2.56
C GLU A 449 -21.12 -33.14 2.32
N VAL A 450 -21.13 -32.10 3.15
CA VAL A 450 -20.16 -31.01 3.06
C VAL A 450 -18.74 -31.54 3.29
N SER A 451 -18.53 -32.40 4.28
CA SER A 451 -17.20 -33.00 4.52
C SER A 451 -16.70 -33.81 3.33
N ARG A 452 -17.58 -34.55 2.63
CA ARG A 452 -17.21 -35.29 1.40
C ARG A 452 -17.00 -34.35 0.20
N VAL A 453 -17.79 -33.28 0.08
CA VAL A 453 -17.54 -32.24 -0.93
C VAL A 453 -16.18 -31.60 -0.70
N MET A 454 -15.85 -31.27 0.54
CA MET A 454 -14.53 -30.70 0.89
C MET A 454 -13.40 -31.69 0.60
N LEU A 455 -13.58 -32.98 0.91
CA LEU A 455 -12.62 -34.03 0.55
C LEU A 455 -12.42 -34.09 -0.98
N ALA A 456 -13.49 -34.11 -1.77
CA ALA A 456 -13.41 -34.12 -3.23
C ALA A 456 -12.67 -32.89 -3.78
N MET A 457 -12.95 -31.71 -3.23
CA MET A 457 -12.26 -30.49 -3.62
C MET A 457 -10.78 -30.52 -3.23
N LYS A 458 -10.45 -30.94 -2.01
CA LYS A 458 -9.07 -31.07 -1.55
C LYS A 458 -8.28 -32.08 -2.36
N MET A 459 -8.86 -33.20 -2.74
CA MET A 459 -8.20 -34.19 -3.62
C MET A 459 -7.78 -33.59 -4.98
N ASN A 460 -8.58 -32.67 -5.51
CA ASN A 460 -8.29 -32.03 -6.80
C ASN A 460 -7.35 -30.84 -6.69
N LEU A 461 -7.33 -30.16 -5.54
CA LEU A 461 -6.52 -28.96 -5.29
C LEU A 461 -5.22 -29.26 -4.53
N ALA A 462 -5.07 -30.49 -3.98
CA ALA A 462 -4.01 -30.87 -3.04
C ALA A 462 -2.57 -30.69 -3.55
N LYS A 463 -2.35 -30.75 -4.87
CA LYS A 463 -0.99 -30.63 -5.43
C LYS A 463 -0.33 -29.29 -5.13
N ASN A 464 -1.14 -28.23 -4.94
CA ASN A 464 -0.70 -26.85 -4.74
C ASN A 464 -1.23 -26.25 -3.42
N ASP A 465 -1.97 -27.05 -2.62
CA ASP A 465 -2.49 -26.58 -1.33
C ASP A 465 -1.36 -26.50 -0.29
N LYS A 466 -1.12 -25.32 0.23
CA LYS A 466 -0.07 -25.03 1.22
C LYS A 466 -0.49 -25.29 2.67
N LEU A 467 -1.73 -25.75 2.89
CA LEU A 467 -2.25 -26.01 4.23
C LEU A 467 -1.71 -27.35 4.77
N PRO A 468 -0.97 -27.34 5.87
CA PRO A 468 -0.28 -28.53 6.34
C PRO A 468 -1.18 -29.54 7.09
N LEU A 469 -2.33 -29.09 7.62
CA LEU A 469 -3.23 -29.91 8.45
C LEU A 469 -4.68 -29.79 7.98
N LEU A 470 -5.31 -30.95 7.74
CA LEU A 470 -6.73 -31.08 7.45
C LEU A 470 -7.41 -31.90 8.54
N ILE A 471 -8.52 -31.41 9.06
CA ILE A 471 -9.31 -32.09 10.09
C ILE A 471 -10.70 -32.39 9.52
N PHE A 472 -11.11 -33.65 9.56
CA PHE A 472 -12.42 -34.10 9.09
C PHE A 472 -13.26 -34.62 10.25
N ASP A 473 -14.36 -33.93 10.54
CA ASP A 473 -15.40 -34.41 11.43
C ASP A 473 -16.63 -34.84 10.63
N GLU A 474 -17.37 -35.82 11.12
CA GLU A 474 -18.59 -36.35 10.50
C GLU A 474 -18.46 -36.82 9.05
N ILE A 475 -17.24 -37.11 8.55
CA ILE A 475 -17.02 -37.50 7.16
C ILE A 475 -17.70 -38.83 6.79
N ASP A 476 -17.99 -39.66 7.79
CA ASP A 476 -18.63 -40.95 7.70
C ASP A 476 -20.16 -40.91 7.90
N THR A 477 -20.74 -39.70 8.13
CA THR A 477 -22.18 -39.54 8.30
C THR A 477 -22.92 -39.81 6.96
N GLY A 478 -23.90 -40.71 7.01
CA GLY A 478 -24.72 -41.08 5.85
C GLY A 478 -24.04 -41.96 4.84
N VAL A 479 -22.89 -42.56 5.16
CA VAL A 479 -22.20 -43.52 4.27
C VAL A 479 -21.98 -44.86 4.96
N SER A 480 -21.88 -45.92 4.14
CA SER A 480 -21.61 -47.27 4.60
C SER A 480 -20.97 -48.12 3.50
N GLY A 481 -20.45 -49.26 3.88
CA GLY A 481 -19.95 -50.27 2.96
C GLY A 481 -18.89 -49.78 1.96
N ARG A 482 -19.18 -49.87 0.65
CA ARG A 482 -18.24 -49.49 -0.41
C ARG A 482 -17.90 -48.00 -0.44
N ILE A 483 -18.85 -47.13 -0.06
CA ILE A 483 -18.59 -45.69 -0.08
C ILE A 483 -17.64 -45.34 1.08
N ALA A 484 -17.82 -45.92 2.25
CA ALA A 484 -16.93 -45.72 3.40
C ALA A 484 -15.49 -46.15 3.07
N GLN A 485 -15.32 -47.26 2.34
CA GLN A 485 -14.00 -47.69 1.88
C GLN A 485 -13.36 -46.70 0.92
N LYS A 486 -14.13 -46.14 -0.04
CA LYS A 486 -13.64 -45.12 -0.96
C LYS A 486 -13.26 -43.80 -0.22
N VAL A 487 -14.06 -43.38 0.75
CA VAL A 487 -13.74 -42.22 1.61
C VAL A 487 -12.43 -42.47 2.36
N GLY A 488 -12.25 -43.65 2.96
CA GLY A 488 -11.02 -44.00 3.66
C GLY A 488 -9.80 -44.00 2.73
N GLN A 489 -9.92 -44.58 1.51
CA GLN A 489 -8.85 -44.57 0.51
C GLN A 489 -8.52 -43.13 0.08
N SER A 490 -9.52 -42.28 -0.12
CA SER A 490 -9.29 -40.89 -0.49
C SER A 490 -8.58 -40.09 0.62
N LEU A 491 -8.94 -40.34 1.89
CA LEU A 491 -8.23 -39.76 3.04
C LEU A 491 -6.78 -40.26 3.08
N LYS A 492 -6.56 -41.55 2.84
CA LYS A 492 -5.23 -42.15 2.82
C LYS A 492 -4.36 -41.57 1.71
N GLU A 493 -4.90 -41.38 0.52
CA GLU A 493 -4.19 -40.76 -0.60
C GLU A 493 -3.83 -39.31 -0.30
N LEU A 494 -4.79 -38.53 0.21
CA LEU A 494 -4.60 -37.13 0.57
C LEU A 494 -3.57 -36.98 1.71
N SER A 495 -3.49 -37.96 2.62
CA SER A 495 -2.53 -37.97 3.73
C SER A 495 -1.05 -38.09 3.33
N ARG A 496 -0.76 -38.41 2.05
CA ARG A 496 0.60 -38.36 1.52
C ARG A 496 1.15 -36.94 1.37
N HIS A 497 0.25 -35.97 1.25
CA HIS A 497 0.59 -34.55 1.05
C HIS A 497 0.30 -33.68 2.27
N HIS A 498 -0.67 -34.10 3.12
CA HIS A 498 -1.14 -33.38 4.27
C HIS A 498 -1.14 -34.26 5.53
N GLN A 499 -0.98 -33.67 6.69
CA GLN A 499 -1.35 -34.32 7.93
C GLN A 499 -2.88 -34.31 8.02
N ILE A 500 -3.50 -35.47 8.20
CA ILE A 500 -4.96 -35.60 8.32
C ILE A 500 -5.31 -36.11 9.70
N ILE A 501 -6.29 -35.47 10.35
CA ILE A 501 -6.96 -35.95 11.53
C ILE A 501 -8.42 -36.21 11.14
N ALA A 502 -8.92 -37.44 11.29
CA ALA A 502 -10.32 -37.75 10.99
C ALA A 502 -10.97 -38.51 12.14
N ILE A 503 -12.19 -38.09 12.49
CA ILE A 503 -13.03 -38.77 13.49
C ILE A 503 -13.96 -39.71 12.74
N THR A 504 -13.99 -40.98 13.13
CA THR A 504 -14.87 -41.98 12.50
C THR A 504 -15.32 -43.04 13.49
N HIS A 505 -16.45 -43.67 13.17
CA HIS A 505 -16.94 -44.87 13.78
C HIS A 505 -16.96 -46.06 12.79
N LEU A 506 -16.50 -45.84 11.55
CA LEU A 506 -16.55 -46.87 10.51
C LEU A 506 -15.23 -47.66 10.44
N PRO A 507 -15.28 -49.00 10.55
CA PRO A 507 -14.09 -49.84 10.48
C PRO A 507 -13.32 -49.75 9.17
N GLN A 508 -14.01 -49.45 8.06
CA GLN A 508 -13.41 -49.30 6.72
C GLN A 508 -12.47 -48.09 6.65
N ILE A 509 -12.73 -47.05 7.44
CA ILE A 509 -11.88 -45.87 7.52
C ILE A 509 -10.80 -46.08 8.59
N ALA A 510 -11.21 -46.57 9.76
CA ALA A 510 -10.31 -46.81 10.90
C ALA A 510 -9.17 -47.80 10.56
N GLY A 511 -9.44 -48.82 9.75
CA GLY A 511 -8.43 -49.79 9.31
C GLY A 511 -7.30 -49.19 8.45
N LEU A 512 -7.49 -48.03 7.82
CA LEU A 512 -6.50 -47.36 6.97
C LEU A 512 -5.60 -46.37 7.73
N ALA A 513 -5.81 -46.19 9.02
CA ALA A 513 -5.04 -45.28 9.86
C ALA A 513 -3.54 -45.58 9.85
N ASP A 514 -2.69 -44.56 9.73
CA ASP A 514 -1.27 -44.67 10.06
C ASP A 514 -1.10 -44.67 11.56
N HIS A 515 -1.85 -43.78 12.25
CA HIS A 515 -1.85 -43.62 13.68
C HIS A 515 -3.30 -43.63 14.17
N HIS A 516 -3.64 -44.59 15.04
CA HIS A 516 -4.99 -44.79 15.52
C HIS A 516 -5.09 -44.42 16.99
N TYR A 517 -5.90 -43.43 17.31
CA TYR A 517 -6.16 -42.93 18.63
C TYR A 517 -7.52 -43.40 19.09
N PHE A 518 -7.60 -43.82 20.36
CA PHE A 518 -8.85 -44.26 21.00
C PHE A 518 -9.23 -43.34 22.14
N VAL A 519 -10.43 -42.78 22.07
CA VAL A 519 -11.01 -41.90 23.08
C VAL A 519 -11.99 -42.69 23.95
N GLN A 520 -11.78 -42.68 25.26
CA GLN A 520 -12.64 -43.38 26.21
C GLN A 520 -12.97 -42.48 27.41
N LYS A 521 -14.12 -42.77 28.04
CA LYS A 521 -14.45 -42.22 29.35
C LYS A 521 -13.82 -43.07 30.45
N ILE A 522 -13.19 -42.40 31.40
CA ILE A 522 -12.65 -43.01 32.60
C ILE A 522 -13.36 -42.39 33.80
N GLU A 523 -13.89 -43.21 34.68
CA GLU A 523 -14.43 -42.74 35.95
C GLU A 523 -13.31 -42.68 37.00
N LYS A 524 -13.00 -41.47 37.49
CA LYS A 524 -12.09 -41.24 38.59
C LYS A 524 -12.85 -40.49 39.70
N GLU A 525 -12.80 -40.97 40.92
CA GLU A 525 -13.32 -40.29 42.11
C GLU A 525 -14.76 -39.75 41.95
N ASN A 526 -15.68 -40.55 41.40
CA ASN A 526 -17.07 -40.19 41.11
C ASN A 526 -17.24 -39.09 40.06
N ARG A 527 -16.25 -38.86 39.19
CA ARG A 527 -16.32 -37.92 38.07
C ARG A 527 -15.88 -38.59 36.77
N SER A 528 -16.60 -38.32 35.70
CA SER A 528 -16.19 -38.75 34.36
C SER A 528 -15.06 -37.84 33.85
N SER A 529 -14.00 -38.44 33.34
CA SER A 529 -12.91 -37.79 32.64
C SER A 529 -12.68 -38.47 31.29
N THR A 530 -12.34 -37.70 30.28
CA THR A 530 -11.98 -38.21 28.96
C THR A 530 -10.47 -38.48 28.90
N SER A 531 -10.08 -39.64 28.36
CA SER A 531 -8.69 -39.94 28.02
C SER A 531 -8.56 -40.32 26.56
N ILE A 532 -7.37 -40.10 26.00
CA ILE A 532 -7.00 -40.49 24.64
C ILE A 532 -5.71 -41.30 24.71
N LYS A 533 -5.65 -42.36 23.89
CA LYS A 533 -4.50 -43.27 23.81
C LYS A 533 -4.17 -43.56 22.35
N LEU A 534 -2.89 -43.51 21.96
CA LEU A 534 -2.41 -44.07 20.73
C LEU A 534 -2.39 -45.62 20.87
N LEU A 535 -3.05 -46.30 19.95
CA LEU A 535 -3.15 -47.74 19.95
C LEU A 535 -1.92 -48.36 19.34
N SER A 536 -1.43 -49.46 19.95
CA SER A 536 -0.48 -50.36 19.28
C SER A 536 -1.16 -51.13 18.13
N GLU A 537 -0.39 -51.78 17.25
CA GLU A 537 -0.93 -52.52 16.09
C GLU A 537 -1.96 -53.58 16.53
N ASP A 538 -1.66 -54.33 17.57
CA ASP A 538 -2.59 -55.35 18.11
C ASP A 538 -3.88 -54.72 18.70
N GLU A 539 -3.76 -53.62 19.41
CA GLU A 539 -4.91 -52.87 19.93
C GLU A 539 -5.75 -52.25 18.80
N GLN A 540 -5.11 -51.79 17.72
CA GLN A 540 -5.79 -51.28 16.52
C GLN A 540 -6.62 -52.40 15.85
N ILE A 541 -6.05 -53.63 15.70
CA ILE A 541 -6.79 -54.79 15.17
C ILE A 541 -8.03 -55.06 16.03
N HIS A 542 -7.89 -55.05 17.36
CA HIS A 542 -9.00 -55.29 18.27
C HIS A 542 -10.06 -54.19 18.18
N GLU A 543 -9.66 -52.94 18.11
CA GLU A 543 -10.62 -51.81 17.99
C GLU A 543 -11.37 -51.88 16.65
N VAL A 544 -10.68 -52.14 15.53
CA VAL A 544 -11.33 -52.30 14.22
C VAL A 544 -12.26 -53.51 14.22
N ALA A 545 -11.89 -54.62 14.88
CA ALA A 545 -12.76 -55.79 15.04
C ALA A 545 -14.00 -55.47 15.94
N LYS A 546 -13.85 -54.66 16.98
CA LYS A 546 -14.94 -54.15 17.80
C LYS A 546 -15.91 -53.27 16.99
N LEU A 547 -15.39 -52.41 16.13
CA LEU A 547 -16.21 -51.59 15.20
C LEU A 547 -16.98 -52.43 14.20
N LEU A 548 -16.46 -53.62 13.79
CA LEU A 548 -17.11 -54.56 12.86
C LEU A 548 -18.23 -55.39 13.54
N GLY A 549 -17.98 -55.84 14.75
CA GLY A 549 -18.83 -56.88 15.36
C GLY A 549 -19.50 -56.49 16.69
N GLY A 550 -19.26 -55.27 17.17
CA GLY A 550 -19.68 -54.81 18.51
C GLY A 550 -18.77 -55.38 19.63
N GLU A 551 -19.25 -55.39 20.86
CA GLU A 551 -18.44 -55.77 22.05
C GLU A 551 -17.97 -57.24 22.04
N ASN A 552 -18.71 -58.14 21.38
CA ASN A 552 -18.34 -59.56 21.28
C ASN A 552 -17.45 -59.79 20.07
N ILE A 553 -16.14 -59.71 20.24
CA ILE A 553 -15.15 -59.94 19.18
C ILE A 553 -15.02 -61.43 18.88
N THR A 554 -15.28 -61.84 17.62
CA THR A 554 -15.10 -63.19 17.14
C THR A 554 -13.79 -63.34 16.35
N GLU A 555 -13.28 -64.55 16.15
CA GLU A 555 -12.12 -64.80 15.29
C GLU A 555 -12.36 -64.32 13.84
N ALA A 556 -13.60 -64.40 13.36
CA ALA A 556 -13.98 -63.89 12.03
C ALA A 556 -13.84 -62.38 11.97
N ASN A 557 -14.24 -61.64 13.03
CA ASN A 557 -14.07 -60.20 13.07
C ASN A 557 -12.61 -59.79 13.14
N LEU A 558 -11.77 -60.49 13.88
CA LEU A 558 -10.31 -60.26 13.88
C LEU A 558 -9.67 -60.48 12.54
N LYS A 559 -10.09 -61.53 11.80
CA LYS A 559 -9.61 -61.81 10.44
C LYS A 559 -10.02 -60.70 9.47
N SER A 560 -11.27 -60.30 9.51
CA SER A 560 -11.78 -59.19 8.68
C SER A 560 -11.11 -57.83 9.01
N ALA A 561 -10.83 -57.59 10.27
CA ALA A 561 -10.06 -56.40 10.71
C ALA A 561 -8.64 -56.40 10.09
N LYS A 562 -7.93 -57.53 10.15
CA LYS A 562 -6.61 -57.69 9.53
C LYS A 562 -6.66 -57.50 8.01
N GLU A 563 -7.70 -58.03 7.33
CA GLU A 563 -7.89 -57.82 5.89
C GLU A 563 -8.11 -56.34 5.55
N LEU A 564 -8.92 -55.60 6.31
CA LEU A 564 -9.12 -54.14 6.14
C LEU A 564 -7.81 -53.36 6.33
N MET A 565 -7.00 -53.76 7.31
CA MET A 565 -5.72 -53.09 7.59
C MET A 565 -4.62 -53.45 6.58
N SER A 566 -4.70 -54.63 5.91
CA SER A 566 -3.73 -55.06 4.90
C SER A 566 -3.86 -54.30 3.56
N VAL A 567 -4.89 -53.51 3.40
CA VAL A 567 -5.15 -52.66 2.21
C VAL A 567 -4.41 -51.30 2.30
N LYS A 568 -3.57 -51.15 3.34
CA LYS A 568 -2.77 -49.93 3.55
C LYS A 568 -1.85 -49.55 2.37
#